data_a76004ba7a1fbd7163dabc395aafe996
#
_entry.id   a76004ba7a1fbd7163dabc395aafe996
#
_cell.length_a   1.000
_cell.length_b   1.000
_cell.length_c   1.000
_cell.angle_alpha   90.00
_cell.angle_beta   90.00
_cell.angle_gamma   90.00
#
_symmetry.space_group_name_H-M   'P 1'
#
loop_
_entity.id
_entity.type
_entity.pdbx_description
1 polymer ?
#
loop_
_entity_poly.entity_id
_entity_poly.type
_entity_poly.pdbx_seq_one_letter_code
_entity_poly.pdbx_strand_id
1 'polypeptide(L)' 'MKYKPGDVVIKTTGGNKMTVFDKVNDSYKCLWFVESSMNESEFKEEEIVTLNEYKRFLKKEEREDKINKILNSFTN' A
#
# COMPACT_ATOMS: atom_id res chain seq x y z
N MET A 1 4.78 18.20 -2.67
CA MET A 1 4.75 17.02 -1.79
C MET A 1 3.64 16.08 -2.21
N LYS A 2 4.00 14.84 -2.47
CA LYS A 2 3.00 13.86 -2.87
C LYS A 2 2.18 13.35 -1.68
N TYR A 3 2.84 13.19 -0.53
CA TYR A 3 2.20 12.73 0.69
C TYR A 3 2.40 13.75 1.80
N LYS A 4 1.51 13.74 2.76
CA LYS A 4 1.54 14.66 3.89
C LYS A 4 1.32 13.89 5.19
N PRO A 5 1.70 14.48 6.34
CA PRO A 5 1.45 13.83 7.62
C PRO A 5 -0.02 13.45 7.78
N GLY A 6 -0.25 12.24 8.22
CA GLY A 6 -1.59 11.70 8.37
C GLY A 6 -2.04 10.81 7.22
N ASP A 7 -1.35 10.83 6.09
CA ASP A 7 -1.69 9.97 4.98
C ASP A 7 -1.35 8.52 5.32
N VAL A 8 -2.24 7.62 4.92
CA VAL A 8 -2.01 6.19 5.08
C VAL A 8 -1.43 5.65 3.79
N VAL A 9 -0.28 5.01 3.91
CA VAL A 9 0.46 4.48 2.75
C VAL A 9 0.85 3.04 2.99
N ILE A 10 1.32 2.42 1.94
CA ILE A 10 1.81 1.05 2.00
C ILE A 10 2.97 0.93 1.03
N LYS A 11 3.89 0.01 1.28
CA LYS A 11 4.98 -0.22 0.34
C LYS A 11 4.43 -0.73 -0.99
N THR A 12 5.07 -0.35 -2.07
CA THR A 12 4.67 -0.83 -3.40
C THR A 12 4.77 -2.35 -3.51
N THR A 13 5.61 -2.96 -2.68
CA THR A 13 5.76 -4.41 -2.62
C THR A 13 4.76 -5.07 -1.68
N GLY A 14 3.93 -4.28 -1.01
CA GLY A 14 2.97 -4.79 -0.04
C GLY A 14 3.50 -4.72 1.37
N GLY A 15 2.74 -5.21 2.33
CA GLY A 15 3.13 -5.20 3.72
C GLY A 15 2.12 -4.50 4.60
N ASN A 16 2.59 -3.97 5.72
CA ASN A 16 1.73 -3.31 6.68
C ASN A 16 1.32 -1.91 6.23
N LYS A 17 0.14 -1.51 6.62
CA LYS A 17 -0.30 -0.13 6.44
C LYS A 17 0.55 0.75 7.33
N MET A 18 0.93 1.90 6.81
CA MET A 18 1.77 2.85 7.54
C MET A 18 1.14 4.23 7.48
N THR A 19 1.47 5.05 8.47
CA THR A 19 1.02 6.43 8.49
C THR A 19 2.22 7.34 8.33
N VAL A 20 2.15 8.25 7.37
CA VAL A 20 3.19 9.27 7.21
C VAL A 20 3.07 10.26 8.36
N PHE A 21 4.17 10.51 9.06
CA PHE A 21 4.15 11.47 10.15
C PHE A 21 5.13 12.63 9.94
N ASP A 22 6.05 12.50 9.01
CA ASP A 22 6.99 13.59 8.74
C ASP A 22 7.58 13.42 7.35
N LYS A 23 8.19 14.46 6.85
CA LYS A 23 8.93 14.43 5.60
C LYS A 23 10.32 14.98 5.83
N VAL A 24 11.34 14.26 5.42
CA VAL A 24 12.74 14.65 5.57
C VAL A 24 13.40 14.57 4.20
N ASN A 25 13.77 15.74 3.66
CA ASN A 25 14.35 15.82 2.32
C ASN A 25 13.43 15.16 1.28
N ASP A 26 13.91 14.13 0.62
CA ASP A 26 13.14 13.42 -0.38
C ASP A 26 12.46 12.17 0.14
N SER A 27 12.49 11.97 1.46
CA SER A 27 11.95 10.79 2.09
C SER A 27 10.78 11.13 3.00
N TYR A 28 9.95 10.13 3.24
CA TYR A 28 8.82 10.25 4.15
C TYR A 28 9.03 9.32 5.33
N LYS A 29 8.86 9.86 6.52
CA LYS A 29 8.91 9.06 7.73
C LYS A 29 7.54 8.45 7.97
N CYS A 30 7.50 7.14 8.05
CA CYS A 30 6.25 6.41 8.24
C CYS A 30 6.35 5.55 9.49
N LEU A 31 5.23 5.36 10.14
CA LEU A 31 5.17 4.49 11.32
C LEU A 31 4.04 3.47 11.16
N TRP A 32 4.21 2.34 11.80
CA TRP A 32 3.20 1.28 11.81
C TRP A 32 3.37 0.45 13.06
N PHE A 33 2.33 -0.32 13.38
CA PHE A 33 2.33 -1.16 14.57
C PHE A 33 2.28 -2.63 14.18
N VAL A 34 3.09 -3.42 14.84
CA VAL A 34 3.08 -4.87 14.72
C VAL A 34 2.95 -5.43 16.12
N GLU A 35 1.81 -6.06 16.41
CA GLU A 35 1.56 -6.66 17.72
C GLU A 35 1.86 -5.72 18.89
N SER A 36 1.37 -4.49 18.82
CA SER A 36 1.56 -3.46 19.85
C SER A 36 2.93 -2.83 19.86
N SER A 37 3.83 -3.26 18.99
CA SER A 37 5.16 -2.64 18.86
C SER A 37 5.14 -1.59 17.77
N MET A 38 5.58 -0.40 18.09
CA MET A 38 5.67 0.67 17.12
C MET A 38 6.96 0.56 16.33
N ASN A 39 6.83 0.63 15.02
CA ASN A 39 7.97 0.63 14.12
C ASN A 39 7.93 1.89 13.27
N GLU A 40 9.09 2.39 12.89
CA GLU A 40 9.16 3.54 12.00
C GLU A 40 10.34 3.38 11.06
N SER A 41 10.21 3.99 9.89
CA SER A 41 11.27 3.95 8.89
C SER A 41 11.06 5.08 7.90
N GLU A 42 12.08 5.34 7.11
CA GLU A 42 12.01 6.33 6.04
C GLU A 42 11.89 5.62 4.70
N PHE A 43 11.03 6.14 3.85
CA PHE A 43 10.82 5.61 2.52
C PHE A 43 10.84 6.74 1.51
N LYS A 44 11.36 6.47 0.33
CA LYS A 44 11.29 7.42 -0.76
C LYS A 44 9.90 7.39 -1.37
N GLU A 45 9.55 8.48 -2.04
CA GLU A 45 8.23 8.61 -2.66
C GLU A 45 7.89 7.42 -3.55
N GLU A 46 8.88 6.91 -4.26
CA GLU A 46 8.69 5.80 -5.19
C GLU A 46 8.53 4.44 -4.52
N GLU A 47 8.86 4.36 -3.22
CA GLU A 47 8.78 3.11 -2.48
C GLU A 47 7.43 2.87 -1.83
N ILE A 48 6.59 3.90 -1.80
CA ILE A 48 5.28 3.83 -1.14
C ILE A 48 4.21 4.40 -2.05
N VAL A 49 2.97 3.95 -1.82
CA VAL A 49 1.79 4.49 -2.49
C VAL A 49 0.70 4.66 -1.44
N THR A 50 -0.29 5.49 -1.73
CA THR A 50 -1.41 5.62 -0.81
C THR A 50 -2.17 4.30 -0.78
N LEU A 51 -2.84 4.06 0.34
CA LEU A 51 -3.63 2.84 0.47
C LEU A 51 -4.72 2.77 -0.59
N ASN A 52 -5.31 3.91 -0.94
CA ASN A 52 -6.34 3.96 -1.98
C ASN A 52 -5.79 3.55 -3.34
N GLU A 53 -4.62 4.05 -3.69
CA GLU A 53 -3.99 3.68 -4.96
C GLU A 53 -3.63 2.20 -4.98
N TYR A 54 -3.12 1.69 -3.87
CA TYR A 54 -2.77 0.28 -3.76
C TYR A 54 -4.00 -0.61 -3.90
N LYS A 55 -5.09 -0.23 -3.27
CA LYS A 55 -6.35 -0.98 -3.37
C LYS A 55 -6.89 -0.98 -4.79
N ARG A 56 -6.77 0.12 -5.51
CA ARG A 56 -7.17 0.19 -6.92
C ARG A 56 -6.38 -0.79 -7.75
N PHE A 57 -5.08 -0.84 -7.52
CA PHE A 57 -4.20 -1.73 -8.25
C PHE A 57 -4.58 -3.18 -8.01
N LEU A 58 -4.77 -3.56 -6.74
CA LEU A 58 -5.17 -4.90 -6.38
C LEU A 58 -6.55 -5.27 -6.92
N LYS A 59 -7.48 -4.33 -6.85
CA LYS A 59 -8.82 -4.57 -7.36
C LYS A 59 -8.81 -4.89 -8.84
N LYS A 60 -7.98 -4.20 -9.59
CA LYS A 60 -7.88 -4.44 -11.02
C LYS A 60 -7.37 -5.83 -11.30
N GLU A 61 -6.36 -6.27 -10.58
CA GLU A 61 -5.81 -7.62 -10.71
C GLU A 61 -6.81 -8.67 -10.26
N GLU A 62 -7.46 -8.44 -9.13
CA GLU A 62 -8.47 -9.36 -8.62
C GLU A 62 -9.62 -9.53 -9.60
N ARG A 63 -10.00 -8.46 -10.27
CA ARG A 63 -11.08 -8.53 -11.25
C ARG A 63 -10.73 -9.47 -12.38
N GLU A 64 -9.51 -9.39 -12.87
CA GLU A 64 -9.05 -10.28 -13.93
C GLU A 64 -9.02 -11.72 -13.45
N ASP A 65 -8.52 -11.95 -12.25
CA ASP A 65 -8.50 -13.28 -11.67
C ASP A 65 -9.89 -13.85 -11.48
N LYS A 66 -10.82 -13.03 -11.02
CA LYS A 66 -12.21 -13.46 -10.84
C LYS A 66 -12.84 -13.85 -12.15
N ILE A 67 -12.59 -13.08 -13.19
CA ILE A 67 -13.13 -13.38 -14.52
C ILE A 67 -12.59 -14.71 -15.00
N ASN A 68 -11.31 -14.94 -14.84
CA ASN A 68 -10.67 -16.19 -15.23
C ASN A 68 -11.24 -17.37 -14.45
N LYS A 69 -11.42 -17.20 -13.16
CA LYS A 69 -11.99 -18.25 -12.33
C LYS A 69 -13.42 -18.58 -12.73
N ILE A 70 -14.21 -17.56 -13.00
CA ILE A 70 -15.59 -17.75 -13.42
C ILE A 70 -15.65 -18.51 -14.75
N LEU A 71 -14.81 -18.11 -15.69
CA LEU A 71 -14.74 -18.77 -16.98
C LEU A 71 -14.35 -20.24 -16.82
N ASN A 72 -13.36 -20.50 -15.98
CA ASN A 72 -12.93 -21.86 -15.70
C ASN A 72 -14.03 -22.68 -15.04
N SER A 73 -14.78 -22.06 -14.15
CA SER A 73 -15.89 -22.72 -13.48
C SER A 73 -17.00 -23.09 -14.46
N PHE A 74 -17.25 -22.24 -15.42
CA PHE A 74 -18.28 -22.51 -16.41
C PHE A 74 -17.86 -23.55 -17.43
N THR A 75 -16.58 -23.66 -17.69
CA THR A 75 -16.09 -24.65 -18.66
C THR A 75 -15.92 -26.02 -18.06
N ASN A 76 -15.96 -26.11 -16.77
CA ASN A 76 -15.91 -27.37 -16.06
C ASN A 76 -17.30 -27.90 -15.84
#